data_dfd25cb04e193e80a22e922cfcdde86b
#
_entry.id   dfd25cb04e193e80a22e922cfcdde86b
#
_cell.length_a   1.000
_cell.length_b   1.000
_cell.length_c   1.000
_cell.angle_alpha   90.00
_cell.angle_beta   90.00
_cell.angle_gamma   90.00
#
_symmetry.space_group_name_H-M   'P 1'
#
loop_
_entity.id
_entity.type
_entity.pdbx_description
1 polymer ?
#
loop_
_entity_poly.entity_id
_entity_poly.type
_entity_poly.pdbx_seq_one_letter_code
_entity_poly.pdbx_strand_id
1 'polypeptide(L)'
;MKMKKWLAPVVLTAVAAASITGCGAGTEESSGGTPLKDAKAAAEDTTPVTIQYWHSHAEAQMPGLNYMLEEFAKKYPYIKVEPVFQGAYTDLHKKLQAAVAANDVPAVTNVEVSALPNFADSGVFADLGPFIKRDNIDMNDFSKGMLAAYAFNNKQYGFPLIVSTSVFVYNKTMLDKLGVKPPQTWAEIDEFNKKVTVKEGGQTSRYAFSVPGWDTWYYDPWISNGGGSILTEDKKAAAFDKPESLRWAQNFKKWMDEGSMHMGYGKGASDNMRQMFLQEKVAMVQHTSAVLKTYLENAKFEVGVSFIPGDKKRESHIGGAGIVMMDKAPENQKEAAWKFVKFMTSAEHNIKWAEGTGYLPTHKSVVSSEQGKAYFTKLPQYKAVFDNFDNVAPRLQHPGYPEFSKIYMEVVGKMILENADPTPLLKDSVKKINEVLADYK
;
A
#
# COMPACT_ATOMS: atom_id res chain seq x y z
N MET A 1 -5.73 10.11 -37.96
CA MET A 1 -6.67 9.52 -38.95
C MET A 1 -8.07 9.88 -38.46
N LYS A 2 -8.76 10.75 -39.19
CA LYS A 2 -10.01 11.40 -38.81
C LYS A 2 -11.19 10.42 -38.86
N MET A 3 -11.88 10.21 -37.74
CA MET A 3 -13.15 9.48 -37.73
C MET A 3 -14.34 10.41 -37.89
N LYS A 4 -15.17 10.12 -38.90
CA LYS A 4 -16.36 10.83 -39.28
C LYS A 4 -17.49 10.65 -38.27
N LYS A 5 -18.12 11.76 -37.88
CA LYS A 5 -19.40 11.80 -37.15
C LYS A 5 -20.54 11.36 -38.06
N TRP A 6 -21.37 10.43 -37.58
CA TRP A 6 -22.69 10.13 -38.17
C TRP A 6 -23.77 10.69 -37.25
N LEU A 7 -24.59 11.53 -37.84
CA LEU A 7 -25.83 12.08 -37.28
C LEU A 7 -27.00 11.23 -37.79
N ALA A 8 -27.90 10.80 -36.92
CA ALA A 8 -29.21 10.27 -37.29
C ALA A 8 -30.32 10.99 -36.48
N PRO A 9 -31.52 11.12 -37.02
CA PRO A 9 -32.44 12.19 -36.64
C PRO A 9 -33.40 11.79 -35.49
N VAL A 10 -33.78 12.84 -34.74
CA VAL A 10 -34.79 12.86 -33.70
C VAL A 10 -36.19 12.76 -34.29
N VAL A 11 -37.03 11.82 -33.81
CA VAL A 11 -38.46 11.82 -33.99
C VAL A 11 -39.12 12.27 -32.67
N LEU A 12 -39.76 13.45 -32.74
CA LEU A 12 -40.64 13.95 -31.67
C LEU A 12 -42.02 13.29 -31.78
N THR A 13 -42.51 12.73 -30.67
CA THR A 13 -43.94 12.46 -30.52
C THR A 13 -44.42 13.14 -29.24
N ALA A 14 -45.28 14.08 -29.42
CA ALA A 14 -46.01 14.80 -28.38
C ALA A 14 -47.24 13.97 -27.95
N VAL A 15 -47.46 13.83 -26.64
CA VAL A 15 -48.77 13.44 -26.10
C VAL A 15 -49.17 14.39 -24.98
N ALA A 16 -50.40 14.81 -25.06
CA ALA A 16 -51.05 15.94 -24.39
C ALA A 16 -51.35 15.71 -22.89
N ALA A 17 -51.40 16.85 -22.19
CA ALA A 17 -51.82 16.99 -20.80
C ALA A 17 -53.31 16.75 -20.60
N ALA A 18 -53.68 16.22 -19.45
CA ALA A 18 -54.99 16.40 -18.85
C ALA A 18 -54.83 16.75 -17.36
N SER A 19 -55.20 17.97 -17.07
CA SER A 19 -55.32 18.55 -15.74
C SER A 19 -56.60 18.13 -15.06
N ILE A 20 -56.55 17.70 -13.80
CA ILE A 20 -57.74 17.73 -12.92
C ILE A 20 -57.32 18.37 -11.59
N THR A 21 -57.91 19.54 -11.34
CA THR A 21 -57.91 20.26 -10.07
C THR A 21 -58.91 19.64 -9.09
N GLY A 22 -58.51 19.52 -7.82
CA GLY A 22 -59.40 19.21 -6.72
C GLY A 22 -58.85 19.77 -5.42
N CYS A 23 -59.42 20.92 -4.96
CA CYS A 23 -59.26 21.47 -3.63
C CYS A 23 -59.98 20.68 -2.56
N GLY A 24 -59.39 20.48 -1.39
CA GLY A 24 -60.07 20.00 -0.19
C GLY A 24 -59.22 20.24 1.04
N ALA A 25 -59.73 21.05 1.97
CA ALA A 25 -59.10 21.57 3.19
C ALA A 25 -58.95 20.54 4.31
N GLY A 26 -57.91 20.72 5.06
CA GLY A 26 -57.61 20.60 6.47
C GLY A 26 -58.18 19.48 7.32
N THR A 27 -57.29 18.81 8.03
CA THR A 27 -57.36 18.63 9.51
C THR A 27 -56.03 18.01 9.99
N GLU A 28 -55.48 18.59 11.06
CA GLU A 28 -54.40 18.00 11.84
C GLU A 28 -54.89 16.72 12.52
N GLU A 29 -54.09 15.65 12.43
CA GLU A 29 -54.12 14.58 13.44
C GLU A 29 -52.75 13.91 13.58
N SER A 30 -52.29 14.06 14.79
CA SER A 30 -51.46 13.27 15.69
C SER A 30 -50.64 12.12 15.13
N SER A 31 -49.34 12.23 15.40
CA SER A 31 -48.31 11.21 15.41
C SER A 31 -48.74 9.88 16.03
N GLY A 32 -48.82 8.88 15.21
CA GLY A 32 -48.80 7.48 15.63
C GLY A 32 -47.60 6.81 14.98
N GLY A 33 -46.45 6.78 15.65
CA GLY A 33 -45.32 5.96 15.21
C GLY A 33 -45.69 4.48 15.27
N THR A 34 -45.83 3.88 14.14
CA THR A 34 -45.93 2.41 14.04
C THR A 34 -44.59 1.83 14.49
N PRO A 35 -44.55 0.92 15.49
CA PRO A 35 -43.28 0.26 15.84
C PRO A 35 -42.84 -0.53 14.59
N LEU A 36 -41.58 -0.29 14.17
CA LEU A 36 -40.90 -1.17 13.21
C LEU A 36 -40.92 -2.56 13.82
N LYS A 37 -41.79 -3.40 13.27
CA LYS A 37 -41.76 -4.83 13.56
C LYS A 37 -40.36 -5.34 13.30
N ASP A 38 -39.84 -6.09 14.28
CA ASP A 38 -38.56 -6.82 14.20
C ASP A 38 -38.41 -7.40 12.80
N ALA A 39 -37.45 -6.83 12.05
CA ALA A 39 -37.06 -7.41 10.78
C ALA A 39 -36.37 -8.73 11.13
N LYS A 40 -37.15 -9.81 11.09
CA LYS A 40 -36.63 -11.17 11.15
C LYS A 40 -35.51 -11.24 10.15
N ALA A 41 -34.28 -11.50 10.62
CA ALA A 41 -33.11 -11.61 9.76
C ALA A 41 -33.51 -12.54 8.59
N ALA A 42 -33.47 -12.03 7.38
CA ALA A 42 -33.75 -12.84 6.19
C ALA A 42 -32.78 -14.04 6.23
N ALA A 43 -33.33 -15.24 6.00
CA ALA A 43 -32.51 -16.45 5.97
C ALA A 43 -31.33 -16.23 5.00
N GLU A 44 -30.15 -16.58 5.43
CA GLU A 44 -28.96 -16.43 4.60
C GLU A 44 -29.12 -17.27 3.32
N ASP A 45 -28.89 -16.64 2.16
CA ASP A 45 -28.89 -17.38 0.89
C ASP A 45 -27.62 -18.27 0.85
N THR A 46 -27.85 -19.58 0.87
CA THR A 46 -26.83 -20.62 0.83
C THR A 46 -26.79 -21.33 -0.53
N THR A 47 -27.34 -20.72 -1.57
CA THR A 47 -27.22 -21.23 -2.94
C THR A 47 -25.75 -21.39 -3.32
N PRO A 48 -25.32 -22.56 -3.84
CA PRO A 48 -23.93 -22.77 -4.21
C PRO A 48 -23.46 -21.75 -5.25
N VAL A 49 -22.32 -21.12 -4.97
CA VAL A 49 -21.71 -20.12 -5.86
C VAL A 49 -20.20 -20.33 -5.93
N THR A 50 -19.64 -20.14 -7.12
CA THR A 50 -18.18 -20.15 -7.33
C THR A 50 -17.73 -18.74 -7.65
N ILE A 51 -16.66 -18.29 -6.99
CA ILE A 51 -16.00 -17.01 -7.25
C ILE A 51 -14.52 -17.21 -7.56
N GLN A 52 -13.99 -16.44 -8.50
CA GLN A 52 -12.54 -16.39 -8.74
C GLN A 52 -11.90 -15.31 -7.88
N TYR A 53 -10.76 -15.65 -7.29
CA TYR A 53 -9.85 -14.74 -6.60
C TYR A 53 -8.52 -14.66 -7.33
N TRP A 54 -8.28 -13.56 -8.04
CA TRP A 54 -7.00 -13.32 -8.71
C TRP A 54 -5.98 -12.73 -7.76
N HIS A 55 -4.79 -13.33 -7.71
CA HIS A 55 -3.77 -12.92 -6.74
C HIS A 55 -2.34 -12.93 -7.30
N SER A 56 -1.46 -12.20 -6.58
CA SER A 56 -0.01 -12.12 -6.84
C SER A 56 0.81 -12.66 -5.65
N HIS A 57 0.24 -13.56 -4.84
CA HIS A 57 0.97 -14.13 -3.71
C HIS A 57 2.14 -14.95 -4.19
N ALA A 58 3.35 -14.64 -3.70
CA ALA A 58 4.54 -15.45 -3.96
C ALA A 58 4.44 -16.81 -3.24
N GLU A 59 5.25 -17.78 -3.67
CA GLU A 59 5.25 -19.14 -3.12
C GLU A 59 5.40 -19.17 -1.59
N ALA A 60 6.25 -18.31 -1.03
CA ALA A 60 6.44 -18.20 0.42
C ALA A 60 5.18 -17.76 1.20
N GLN A 61 4.18 -17.21 0.54
CA GLN A 61 2.92 -16.73 1.15
C GLN A 61 1.79 -17.77 1.02
N MET A 62 1.98 -18.79 0.20
CA MET A 62 0.94 -19.79 -0.06
C MET A 62 0.48 -20.55 1.20
N PRO A 63 1.34 -20.85 2.19
CA PRO A 63 0.85 -21.47 3.44
C PRO A 63 -0.22 -20.63 4.15
N GLY A 64 -0.04 -19.31 4.20
CA GLY A 64 -1.04 -18.40 4.77
C GLY A 64 -2.32 -18.36 3.95
N LEU A 65 -2.22 -18.27 2.62
CA LEU A 65 -3.39 -18.26 1.74
C LEU A 65 -4.18 -19.57 1.83
N ASN A 66 -3.52 -20.72 1.78
CA ASN A 66 -4.18 -22.02 1.86
C ASN A 66 -4.92 -22.19 3.19
N TYR A 67 -4.31 -21.82 4.31
CA TYR A 67 -4.98 -21.80 5.60
C TYR A 67 -6.27 -20.95 5.56
N MET A 68 -6.21 -19.75 5.02
CA MET A 68 -7.38 -18.87 4.95
C MET A 68 -8.49 -19.44 4.06
N LEU A 69 -8.13 -20.05 2.94
CA LEU A 69 -9.10 -20.70 2.04
C LEU A 69 -9.78 -21.91 2.69
N GLU A 70 -9.02 -22.73 3.42
CA GLU A 70 -9.55 -23.88 4.16
C GLU A 70 -10.53 -23.44 5.28
N GLU A 71 -10.16 -22.44 6.08
CA GLU A 71 -11.03 -21.91 7.12
C GLU A 71 -12.28 -21.22 6.56
N PHE A 72 -12.14 -20.51 5.43
CA PHE A 72 -13.27 -19.92 4.72
C PHE A 72 -14.25 -20.99 4.22
N ALA A 73 -13.76 -22.05 3.61
CA ALA A 73 -14.58 -23.16 3.11
C ALA A 73 -15.33 -23.89 4.24
N LYS A 74 -14.72 -24.03 5.44
CA LYS A 74 -15.41 -24.56 6.62
C LYS A 74 -16.57 -23.67 7.06
N LYS A 75 -16.38 -22.35 7.04
CA LYS A 75 -17.37 -21.37 7.47
C LYS A 75 -18.52 -21.16 6.45
N TYR A 76 -18.17 -21.22 5.16
CA TYR A 76 -19.10 -20.96 4.05
C TYR A 76 -19.04 -22.09 3.01
N PRO A 77 -19.49 -23.32 3.34
CA PRO A 77 -19.32 -24.50 2.48
C PRO A 77 -20.05 -24.41 1.12
N TYR A 78 -20.97 -23.46 0.98
CA TYR A 78 -21.69 -23.19 -0.26
C TYR A 78 -20.98 -22.17 -1.18
N ILE A 79 -19.85 -21.55 -0.71
CA ILE A 79 -19.04 -20.64 -1.53
C ILE A 79 -17.73 -21.34 -1.89
N LYS A 80 -17.55 -21.66 -3.17
CA LYS A 80 -16.28 -22.15 -3.69
C LYS A 80 -15.43 -20.97 -4.13
N VAL A 81 -14.25 -20.79 -3.53
CA VAL A 81 -13.25 -19.81 -3.98
C VAL A 81 -12.20 -20.51 -4.83
N GLU A 82 -11.99 -20.04 -6.05
CA GLU A 82 -10.94 -20.49 -6.96
C GLU A 82 -9.81 -19.46 -6.98
N PRO A 83 -8.69 -19.71 -6.26
CA PRO A 83 -7.54 -18.83 -6.31
C PRO A 83 -6.80 -19.00 -7.63
N VAL A 84 -6.52 -17.89 -8.32
CA VAL A 84 -5.82 -17.88 -9.60
C VAL A 84 -4.60 -17.00 -9.52
N PHE A 85 -3.41 -17.61 -9.54
CA PHE A 85 -2.16 -16.86 -9.57
C PHE A 85 -1.96 -16.16 -10.90
N GLN A 86 -1.75 -14.86 -10.89
CA GLN A 86 -1.65 -14.03 -12.08
C GLN A 86 -0.23 -13.51 -12.38
N GLY A 87 0.76 -13.91 -11.60
CA GLY A 87 2.13 -13.39 -11.69
C GLY A 87 2.40 -12.25 -10.71
N ALA A 88 3.41 -11.46 -10.97
CA ALA A 88 3.70 -10.26 -10.19
C ALA A 88 2.60 -9.18 -10.37
N TYR A 89 2.60 -8.13 -9.53
CA TYR A 89 1.59 -7.06 -9.61
C TYR A 89 1.44 -6.48 -11.02
N THR A 90 2.54 -6.24 -11.73
CA THR A 90 2.52 -5.74 -13.11
C THR A 90 1.78 -6.67 -14.08
N ASP A 91 1.93 -7.98 -13.93
CA ASP A 91 1.27 -8.96 -14.78
C ASP A 91 -0.22 -9.06 -14.41
N LEU A 92 -0.53 -9.11 -13.12
CA LEU A 92 -1.90 -9.09 -12.62
C LEU A 92 -2.66 -7.85 -13.14
N HIS A 93 -2.06 -6.65 -13.04
CA HIS A 93 -2.70 -5.41 -13.48
C HIS A 93 -2.95 -5.39 -15.00
N LYS A 94 -2.01 -5.86 -15.82
CA LYS A 94 -2.21 -5.98 -17.28
C LYS A 94 -3.34 -6.95 -17.61
N LYS A 95 -3.37 -8.11 -16.96
CA LYS A 95 -4.44 -9.09 -17.15
C LYS A 95 -5.80 -8.57 -16.68
N LEU A 96 -5.81 -7.84 -15.55
CA LEU A 96 -7.03 -7.20 -15.04
C LEU A 96 -7.56 -6.15 -16.01
N GLN A 97 -6.70 -5.33 -16.61
CA GLN A 97 -7.11 -4.38 -17.65
C GLN A 97 -7.72 -5.09 -18.87
N ALA A 98 -7.13 -6.21 -19.31
CA ALA A 98 -7.66 -7.01 -20.40
C ALA A 98 -9.01 -7.64 -20.04
N ALA A 99 -9.16 -8.17 -18.83
CA ALA A 99 -10.41 -8.74 -18.32
C ALA A 99 -11.54 -7.70 -18.25
N VAL A 100 -11.22 -6.49 -17.81
CA VAL A 100 -12.18 -5.37 -17.78
C VAL A 100 -12.63 -4.99 -19.19
N ALA A 101 -11.72 -4.95 -20.16
CA ALA A 101 -12.04 -4.67 -21.55
C ALA A 101 -12.90 -5.77 -22.20
N ALA A 102 -12.69 -7.03 -21.79
CA ALA A 102 -13.47 -8.19 -22.23
C ALA A 102 -14.80 -8.35 -21.47
N ASN A 103 -15.04 -7.57 -20.43
CA ASN A 103 -16.16 -7.71 -19.49
C ASN A 103 -16.24 -9.11 -18.86
N ASP A 104 -15.07 -9.72 -18.61
CA ASP A 104 -14.91 -11.04 -17.99
C ASP A 104 -13.92 -10.91 -16.81
N VAL A 105 -14.41 -10.40 -15.69
CA VAL A 105 -13.61 -10.05 -14.52
C VAL A 105 -13.77 -11.10 -13.41
N PRO A 106 -12.74 -11.33 -12.56
CA PRO A 106 -12.90 -12.11 -11.35
C PRO A 106 -13.88 -11.42 -10.39
N ALA A 107 -14.39 -12.12 -9.40
CA ALA A 107 -15.19 -11.48 -8.35
C ALA A 107 -14.32 -10.66 -7.38
N VAL A 108 -13.12 -11.15 -7.08
CA VAL A 108 -12.17 -10.56 -6.12
C VAL A 108 -10.75 -10.56 -6.69
N THR A 109 -10.00 -9.51 -6.42
CA THR A 109 -8.58 -9.47 -6.77
C THR A 109 -7.74 -8.73 -5.74
N ASN A 110 -6.42 -8.92 -5.79
CA ASN A 110 -5.48 -8.01 -5.13
C ASN A 110 -5.22 -6.78 -6.00
N VAL A 111 -4.99 -5.65 -5.37
CA VAL A 111 -4.50 -4.45 -6.04
C VAL A 111 -3.34 -3.87 -5.23
N GLU A 112 -2.21 -3.66 -5.89
CA GLU A 112 -1.07 -2.96 -5.29
C GLU A 112 -1.47 -1.50 -5.03
N VAL A 113 -1.04 -0.96 -3.89
CA VAL A 113 -1.50 0.32 -3.33
C VAL A 113 -1.34 1.50 -4.30
N SER A 114 -0.27 1.53 -5.11
CA SER A 114 -0.03 2.62 -6.06
C SER A 114 -0.90 2.55 -7.31
N ALA A 115 -1.45 1.38 -7.63
CA ALA A 115 -2.31 1.17 -8.80
C ALA A 115 -3.80 1.39 -8.49
N LEU A 116 -4.18 1.40 -7.20
CA LEU A 116 -5.59 1.55 -6.80
C LEU A 116 -6.26 2.78 -7.41
N PRO A 117 -5.66 4.00 -7.37
CA PRO A 117 -6.32 5.20 -7.91
C PRO A 117 -6.69 5.07 -9.38
N ASN A 118 -5.83 4.45 -10.19
CA ASN A 118 -6.06 4.28 -11.62
C ASN A 118 -7.28 3.40 -11.90
N PHE A 119 -7.38 2.26 -11.24
CA PHE A 119 -8.53 1.36 -11.39
C PHE A 119 -9.80 1.90 -10.75
N ALA A 120 -9.69 2.57 -9.60
CA ALA A 120 -10.85 3.16 -8.91
C ALA A 120 -11.46 4.31 -9.71
N ASP A 121 -10.62 5.16 -10.32
CA ASP A 121 -11.06 6.26 -11.18
C ASP A 121 -11.80 5.77 -12.43
N SER A 122 -11.38 4.62 -12.96
CA SER A 122 -12.03 3.96 -14.11
C SER A 122 -13.33 3.22 -13.76
N GLY A 123 -13.78 3.23 -12.47
CA GLY A 123 -15.01 2.55 -12.04
C GLY A 123 -14.95 1.01 -12.11
N VAL A 124 -13.75 0.45 -12.00
CA VAL A 124 -13.52 -1.00 -12.10
C VAL A 124 -13.83 -1.71 -10.79
N PHE A 125 -13.59 -1.05 -9.65
CA PHE A 125 -13.79 -1.62 -8.32
C PHE A 125 -15.12 -1.19 -7.72
N ALA A 126 -15.75 -2.10 -6.99
CA ALA A 126 -16.97 -1.84 -6.24
C ALA A 126 -16.68 -0.91 -5.05
N ASP A 127 -17.56 0.05 -4.80
CA ASP A 127 -17.57 0.83 -3.56
C ASP A 127 -18.01 -0.05 -2.41
N LEU A 128 -17.12 -0.28 -1.44
CA LEU A 128 -17.40 -1.12 -0.27
C LEU A 128 -18.20 -0.40 0.82
N GLY A 129 -18.39 0.92 0.72
CA GLY A 129 -19.10 1.72 1.73
C GLY A 129 -20.47 1.18 2.12
N PRO A 130 -21.34 0.79 1.18
CA PRO A 130 -22.64 0.16 1.49
C PRO A 130 -22.52 -1.13 2.29
N PHE A 131 -21.58 -2.00 1.95
CA PHE A 131 -21.33 -3.27 2.64
C PHE A 131 -20.77 -3.06 4.04
N ILE A 132 -19.81 -2.12 4.19
CA ILE A 132 -19.22 -1.74 5.47
C ILE A 132 -20.28 -1.25 6.43
N LYS A 133 -21.15 -0.35 5.96
CA LYS A 133 -22.26 0.20 6.75
C LYS A 133 -23.28 -0.87 7.15
N ARG A 134 -23.70 -1.73 6.20
CA ARG A 134 -24.67 -2.80 6.42
C ARG A 134 -24.19 -3.77 7.50
N ASP A 135 -22.92 -4.17 7.43
CA ASP A 135 -22.35 -5.20 8.30
C ASP A 135 -21.67 -4.61 9.56
N ASN A 136 -21.77 -3.29 9.79
CA ASN A 136 -21.21 -2.61 10.95
C ASN A 136 -19.71 -2.88 11.16
N ILE A 137 -18.90 -2.83 10.07
CA ILE A 137 -17.46 -3.08 10.17
C ILE A 137 -16.80 -1.95 10.97
N ASP A 138 -16.07 -2.29 12.03
CA ASP A 138 -15.31 -1.31 12.81
C ASP A 138 -14.07 -0.84 12.05
N MET A 139 -14.21 0.26 11.34
CA MET A 139 -13.11 0.87 10.60
C MET A 139 -12.04 1.50 11.50
N ASN A 140 -12.35 1.75 12.79
CA ASN A 140 -11.39 2.34 13.72
C ASN A 140 -10.37 1.33 14.25
N ASP A 141 -10.64 0.04 14.11
CA ASP A 141 -9.70 -1.02 14.48
C ASP A 141 -8.52 -1.11 13.50
N PHE A 142 -8.67 -0.60 12.29
CA PHE A 142 -7.56 -0.49 11.34
C PHE A 142 -6.71 0.76 11.59
N SER A 143 -5.45 0.74 11.11
CA SER A 143 -4.67 1.96 10.96
C SER A 143 -5.32 2.88 9.92
N LYS A 144 -5.47 4.16 10.26
CA LYS A 144 -6.06 5.15 9.34
C LYS A 144 -5.27 5.26 8.03
N GLY A 145 -3.94 5.26 8.11
CA GLY A 145 -3.07 5.33 6.93
C GLY A 145 -3.21 4.10 6.02
N MET A 146 -3.36 2.91 6.62
CA MET A 146 -3.57 1.68 5.84
C MET A 146 -4.93 1.65 5.14
N LEU A 147 -6.00 2.08 5.80
CA LEU A 147 -7.31 2.21 5.16
C LEU A 147 -7.32 3.26 4.06
N ALA A 148 -6.73 4.42 4.33
CA ALA A 148 -6.65 5.52 3.35
C ALA A 148 -5.92 5.10 2.07
N ALA A 149 -5.01 4.13 2.14
CA ALA A 149 -4.32 3.60 0.98
C ALA A 149 -5.25 2.85 0.00
N TYR A 150 -6.40 2.39 0.47
CA TYR A 150 -7.40 1.68 -0.35
C TYR A 150 -8.72 2.46 -0.47
N ALA A 151 -8.67 3.75 -0.19
CA ALA A 151 -9.74 4.71 -0.44
C ALA A 151 -9.34 5.66 -1.56
N PHE A 152 -10.29 6.10 -2.37
CA PHE A 152 -10.08 7.09 -3.42
C PHE A 152 -11.38 7.90 -3.62
N ASN A 153 -11.29 9.23 -3.80
CA ASN A 153 -12.44 10.11 -3.98
C ASN A 153 -13.56 9.87 -2.94
N ASN A 154 -13.19 9.79 -1.65
CA ASN A 154 -14.07 9.56 -0.51
C ASN A 154 -14.86 8.23 -0.52
N LYS A 155 -14.41 7.24 -1.29
CA LYS A 155 -14.96 5.89 -1.32
C LYS A 155 -13.93 4.88 -0.88
N GLN A 156 -14.37 3.84 -0.17
CA GLN A 156 -13.53 2.70 0.21
C GLN A 156 -13.68 1.59 -0.83
N TYR A 157 -12.60 1.27 -1.54
CA TYR A 157 -12.60 0.26 -2.60
C TYR A 157 -12.00 -1.07 -2.17
N GLY A 158 -11.22 -1.09 -1.10
CA GLY A 158 -10.57 -2.31 -0.63
C GLY A 158 -10.18 -2.24 0.83
N PHE A 159 -9.67 -3.36 1.33
CA PHE A 159 -9.08 -3.47 2.65
C PHE A 159 -7.60 -3.85 2.56
N PRO A 160 -6.77 -3.39 3.52
CA PRO A 160 -5.38 -3.81 3.61
C PRO A 160 -5.31 -5.32 3.91
N LEU A 161 -4.57 -6.08 3.11
CA LEU A 161 -4.39 -7.52 3.28
C LEU A 161 -2.89 -7.90 3.30
N ILE A 162 -2.17 -7.53 2.26
CA ILE A 162 -0.74 -7.81 2.08
C ILE A 162 0.03 -6.55 2.47
N VAL A 163 0.15 -6.30 3.78
CA VAL A 163 0.68 -5.02 4.27
C VAL A 163 2.12 -5.12 4.70
N SER A 164 2.93 -4.24 4.18
CA SER A 164 4.29 -3.99 4.63
C SER A 164 4.53 -2.48 4.77
N THR A 165 5.62 -2.15 5.44
CA THR A 165 6.14 -0.77 5.47
C THR A 165 7.65 -0.79 5.38
N SER A 166 8.24 0.33 4.96
CA SER A 166 9.67 0.47 4.91
C SER A 166 10.23 0.72 6.31
N VAL A 167 11.24 -0.06 6.70
CA VAL A 167 11.91 0.01 8.00
C VAL A 167 13.40 -0.05 7.83
N PHE A 168 14.16 0.34 8.85
CA PHE A 168 15.56 -0.01 8.98
C PHE A 168 15.73 -1.29 9.76
N VAL A 169 16.35 -2.28 9.13
CA VAL A 169 16.87 -3.49 9.77
C VAL A 169 18.32 -3.26 10.11
N TYR A 170 18.73 -3.45 11.35
CA TYR A 170 20.10 -3.14 11.79
C TYR A 170 20.75 -4.28 12.56
N ASN A 171 22.08 -4.37 12.49
CA ASN A 171 22.89 -5.27 13.28
C ASN A 171 22.98 -4.74 14.73
N LYS A 172 22.08 -5.23 15.59
CA LYS A 172 22.00 -4.80 16.99
C LYS A 172 23.27 -5.13 17.74
N THR A 173 23.85 -6.30 17.54
CA THR A 173 25.12 -6.72 18.17
C THR A 173 26.26 -5.75 17.84
N MET A 174 26.33 -5.29 16.58
CA MET A 174 27.35 -4.32 16.16
C MET A 174 27.10 -2.95 16.78
N LEU A 175 25.88 -2.43 16.73
CA LEU A 175 25.57 -1.11 17.26
C LEU A 175 25.76 -1.04 18.77
N ASP A 176 25.38 -2.10 19.51
CA ASP A 176 25.61 -2.19 20.95
C ASP A 176 27.12 -2.16 21.30
N LYS A 177 27.96 -2.88 20.53
CA LYS A 177 29.43 -2.84 20.70
C LYS A 177 30.02 -1.46 20.43
N LEU A 178 29.43 -0.70 19.51
CA LEU A 178 29.87 0.66 19.19
C LEU A 178 29.27 1.72 20.14
N GLY A 179 28.36 1.32 21.04
CA GLY A 179 27.65 2.24 21.93
C GLY A 179 26.76 3.23 21.21
N VAL A 180 26.17 2.86 20.05
CA VAL A 180 25.32 3.71 19.24
C VAL A 180 23.92 3.11 19.07
N LYS A 181 22.94 3.97 18.84
CA LYS A 181 21.56 3.57 18.54
C LYS A 181 21.21 3.95 17.08
N PRO A 182 20.25 3.27 16.45
CA PRO A 182 19.74 3.72 15.16
C PRO A 182 19.24 5.17 15.24
N PRO A 183 19.55 6.03 14.26
CA PRO A 183 19.09 7.41 14.26
C PRO A 183 17.57 7.50 14.19
N GLN A 184 17.00 8.41 14.95
CA GLN A 184 15.57 8.70 14.96
C GLN A 184 15.23 9.96 14.15
N THR A 185 16.23 10.83 13.99
CA THR A 185 16.13 12.09 13.27
C THR A 185 17.23 12.22 12.21
N TRP A 186 17.00 13.06 11.20
CA TRP A 186 18.04 13.35 10.20
C TRP A 186 19.27 14.01 10.81
N ALA A 187 19.09 14.81 11.86
CA ALA A 187 20.21 15.45 12.55
C ALA A 187 21.17 14.45 13.20
N GLU A 188 20.68 13.27 13.60
CA GLU A 188 21.50 12.22 14.21
C GLU A 188 22.29 11.39 13.19
N ILE A 189 21.95 11.46 11.89
CA ILE A 189 22.52 10.58 10.86
C ILE A 189 24.01 10.85 10.67
N ASP A 190 24.43 12.10 10.63
CA ASP A 190 25.85 12.45 10.40
C ASP A 190 26.76 11.92 11.53
N GLU A 191 26.30 12.00 12.78
CA GLU A 191 27.04 11.45 13.93
C GLU A 191 27.04 9.92 13.92
N PHE A 192 25.90 9.30 13.58
CA PHE A 192 25.81 7.87 13.39
C PHE A 192 26.77 7.38 12.29
N ASN A 193 26.79 8.05 11.16
CA ASN A 193 27.68 7.74 10.04
C ASN A 193 29.17 7.77 10.44
N LYS A 194 29.60 8.79 11.16
CA LYS A 194 30.99 8.91 11.64
C LYS A 194 31.41 7.75 12.55
N LYS A 195 30.50 7.28 13.42
CA LYS A 195 30.80 6.22 14.39
C LYS A 195 30.75 4.82 13.79
N VAL A 196 29.94 4.63 12.73
CA VAL A 196 29.63 3.30 12.19
C VAL A 196 30.40 2.98 10.92
N THR A 197 30.67 3.98 10.08
CA THR A 197 31.42 3.78 8.82
C THR A 197 32.88 3.41 9.10
N VAL A 198 33.38 2.43 8.36
CA VAL A 198 34.80 2.05 8.39
C VAL A 198 35.36 2.21 7.00
N LYS A 199 36.54 2.85 6.93
CA LYS A 199 37.34 3.01 5.70
C LYS A 199 38.70 2.37 5.85
N GLU A 200 39.11 1.64 4.85
CA GLU A 200 40.44 0.99 4.79
C GLU A 200 41.06 1.28 3.43
N GLY A 201 42.30 1.79 3.43
CA GLY A 201 42.97 2.16 2.19
C GLY A 201 42.20 3.20 1.34
N GLY A 202 41.43 4.08 1.98
CA GLY A 202 40.63 5.10 1.29
C GLY A 202 39.29 4.59 0.73
N GLN A 203 39.00 3.30 0.83
CA GLN A 203 37.74 2.71 0.41
C GLN A 203 36.84 2.33 1.61
N THR A 204 35.54 2.40 1.45
CA THR A 204 34.59 1.99 2.49
C THR A 204 34.55 0.48 2.58
N SER A 205 35.02 -0.08 3.72
CA SER A 205 34.90 -1.51 4.03
C SER A 205 33.60 -1.85 4.76
N ARG A 206 33.03 -0.86 5.49
CA ARG A 206 31.68 -0.97 6.09
C ARG A 206 30.92 0.34 5.99
N TYR A 207 29.76 0.30 5.36
CA TYR A 207 28.83 1.42 5.29
C TYR A 207 27.99 1.54 6.57
N ALA A 208 27.62 2.74 6.97
CA ALA A 208 26.72 2.96 8.08
C ALA A 208 25.31 2.44 7.73
N PHE A 209 24.84 2.76 6.53
CA PHE A 209 23.54 2.24 6.08
C PHE A 209 23.46 2.11 4.56
N SER A 210 22.42 1.36 4.12
CA SER A 210 22.08 1.23 2.70
C SER A 210 20.60 1.49 2.48
N VAL A 211 20.29 2.17 1.38
CA VAL A 211 18.93 2.48 0.93
C VAL A 211 18.71 1.91 -0.47
N PRO A 212 17.54 1.32 -0.75
CA PRO A 212 17.20 0.86 -2.09
C PRO A 212 17.11 2.01 -3.09
N GLY A 213 17.70 1.86 -4.26
CA GLY A 213 17.59 2.79 -5.38
C GLY A 213 16.73 2.26 -6.54
N TRP A 214 16.03 1.14 -6.34
CA TRP A 214 15.28 0.45 -7.41
C TRP A 214 13.76 0.67 -7.37
N ASP A 215 13.22 1.33 -6.35
CA ASP A 215 11.79 1.66 -6.21
C ASP A 215 11.62 2.97 -5.44
N THR A 216 10.82 3.88 -6.00
CA THR A 216 10.51 5.19 -5.41
C THR A 216 9.88 5.09 -4.04
N TRP A 217 9.15 4.00 -3.76
CA TRP A 217 8.54 3.74 -2.47
C TRP A 217 9.50 3.86 -1.28
N TYR A 218 10.79 3.56 -1.48
CA TYR A 218 11.77 3.62 -0.41
C TYR A 218 12.21 5.05 -0.07
N TYR A 219 12.16 5.99 -1.01
CA TYR A 219 12.55 7.38 -0.76
C TYR A 219 11.39 8.37 -0.74
N ASP A 220 10.17 7.97 -1.13
CA ASP A 220 8.98 8.81 -0.94
C ASP A 220 8.81 9.27 0.53
N PRO A 221 9.00 8.39 1.56
CA PRO A 221 8.94 8.83 2.95
C PRO A 221 10.06 9.83 3.34
N TRP A 222 11.22 9.77 2.71
CA TRP A 222 12.28 10.75 2.96
C TRP A 222 11.88 12.14 2.44
N ILE A 223 11.18 12.20 1.31
CA ILE A 223 10.65 13.47 0.79
C ILE A 223 9.68 14.07 1.79
N SER A 224 8.67 13.32 2.22
CA SER A 224 7.64 13.79 3.15
C SER A 224 8.19 14.08 4.55
N ASN A 225 9.09 13.25 5.07
CA ASN A 225 9.74 13.46 6.36
C ASN A 225 10.61 14.72 6.38
N GLY A 226 11.19 15.12 5.24
CA GLY A 226 11.90 16.38 5.07
C GLY A 226 10.99 17.61 4.98
N GLY A 227 9.67 17.44 4.98
CA GLY A 227 8.69 18.51 4.80
C GLY A 227 8.41 18.83 3.34
N GLY A 228 8.98 18.06 2.40
CA GLY A 228 8.72 18.18 0.96
C GLY A 228 7.52 17.36 0.48
N SER A 229 7.26 17.47 -0.80
CA SER A 229 6.24 16.68 -1.50
C SER A 229 6.67 16.41 -2.94
N ILE A 230 6.08 15.39 -3.55
CA ILE A 230 6.28 15.05 -4.97
C ILE A 230 5.45 15.97 -5.84
N LEU A 231 4.20 16.21 -5.43
CA LEU A 231 3.25 17.10 -6.10
C LEU A 231 2.85 18.27 -5.18
N THR A 232 2.30 19.31 -5.75
CA THR A 232 1.61 20.37 -5.03
C THR A 232 0.40 19.81 -4.25
N GLU A 233 -0.11 20.57 -3.27
CA GLU A 233 -1.22 20.14 -2.41
C GLU A 233 -2.47 19.77 -3.22
N ASP A 234 -2.78 20.56 -4.26
CA ASP A 234 -3.88 20.29 -5.20
C ASP A 234 -3.59 19.17 -6.20
N LYS A 235 -2.41 18.56 -6.13
CA LYS A 235 -1.90 17.48 -6.99
C LYS A 235 -1.84 17.80 -8.49
N LYS A 236 -1.86 19.07 -8.87
CA LYS A 236 -1.91 19.51 -10.28
C LYS A 236 -0.54 19.79 -10.89
N ALA A 237 0.49 19.88 -10.07
CA ALA A 237 1.85 20.14 -10.52
C ALA A 237 2.89 19.39 -9.68
N ALA A 238 4.06 19.15 -10.27
CA ALA A 238 5.22 18.62 -9.54
C ALA A 238 5.80 19.68 -8.60
N ALA A 239 6.37 19.23 -7.47
CA ALA A 239 6.91 20.10 -6.42
C ALA A 239 8.44 19.96 -6.23
N PHE A 240 9.17 19.34 -7.15
CA PHE A 240 10.62 19.19 -7.07
C PHE A 240 11.41 20.47 -7.39
N ASP A 241 10.76 21.60 -7.62
CA ASP A 241 11.35 22.93 -7.63
C ASP A 241 11.47 23.55 -6.24
N LYS A 242 10.84 22.98 -5.22
CA LYS A 242 10.83 23.45 -3.85
C LYS A 242 12.05 22.94 -3.07
N PRO A 243 12.74 23.80 -2.29
CA PRO A 243 13.93 23.38 -1.52
C PRO A 243 13.68 22.17 -0.61
N GLU A 244 12.54 22.14 0.08
CA GLU A 244 12.16 21.05 0.99
C GLU A 244 11.97 19.71 0.27
N SER A 245 11.54 19.72 -0.99
CA SER A 245 11.37 18.52 -1.81
C SER A 245 12.70 17.98 -2.39
N LEU A 246 13.79 18.77 -2.32
CA LEU A 246 15.13 18.38 -2.80
C LEU A 246 16.05 17.85 -1.70
N ARG A 247 15.79 18.21 -0.43
CA ARG A 247 16.70 17.95 0.71
C ARG A 247 17.10 16.49 0.88
N TRP A 248 16.15 15.57 0.67
CA TRP A 248 16.43 14.14 0.77
C TRP A 248 17.52 13.69 -0.21
N ALA A 249 17.42 14.10 -1.47
CA ALA A 249 18.35 13.71 -2.51
C ALA A 249 19.72 14.36 -2.31
N GLN A 250 19.77 15.61 -1.82
CA GLN A 250 20.99 16.30 -1.44
C GLN A 250 21.71 15.59 -0.28
N ASN A 251 20.98 15.16 0.73
CA ASN A 251 21.51 14.37 1.85
C ASN A 251 22.01 13.00 1.38
N PHE A 252 21.26 12.31 0.52
CA PHE A 252 21.68 11.03 -0.03
C PHE A 252 22.98 11.16 -0.83
N LYS A 253 23.06 12.17 -1.72
CA LYS A 253 24.28 12.46 -2.48
C LYS A 253 25.46 12.73 -1.55
N LYS A 254 25.29 13.58 -0.53
CA LYS A 254 26.30 13.86 0.49
C LYS A 254 26.81 12.58 1.16
N TRP A 255 25.90 11.74 1.68
CA TRP A 255 26.28 10.52 2.41
C TRP A 255 26.91 9.44 1.51
N MET A 256 26.53 9.41 0.23
CA MET A 256 27.17 8.56 -0.78
C MET A 256 28.60 9.06 -1.08
N ASP A 257 28.80 10.36 -1.30
CA ASP A 257 30.11 10.97 -1.55
C ASP A 257 31.05 10.80 -0.36
N GLU A 258 30.52 10.88 0.86
CA GLU A 258 31.24 10.60 2.10
C GLU A 258 31.54 9.10 2.28
N GLY A 259 31.00 8.22 1.45
CA GLY A 259 31.15 6.76 1.56
C GLY A 259 30.51 6.18 2.81
N SER A 260 29.55 6.87 3.44
CA SER A 260 28.83 6.38 4.60
C SER A 260 27.53 5.65 4.25
N MET A 261 26.97 5.94 3.10
CA MET A 261 25.76 5.35 2.57
C MET A 261 26.03 4.58 1.28
N HIS A 262 25.39 3.41 1.15
CA HIS A 262 25.34 2.64 -0.08
C HIS A 262 23.91 2.69 -0.65
N MET A 263 23.78 2.76 -1.97
CA MET A 263 22.49 2.56 -2.66
C MET A 263 22.60 1.42 -3.66
N GLY A 264 21.72 0.42 -3.53
CA GLY A 264 21.60 -0.64 -4.51
C GLY A 264 20.73 -0.20 -5.68
N TYR A 265 21.11 -0.55 -6.93
CA TYR A 265 20.36 -0.22 -8.13
C TYR A 265 20.37 -1.39 -9.13
N GLY A 266 19.27 -1.53 -9.89
CA GLY A 266 19.14 -2.53 -10.94
C GLY A 266 18.77 -3.94 -10.44
N LYS A 267 18.83 -4.89 -11.36
CA LYS A 267 18.47 -6.30 -11.10
C LYS A 267 19.39 -6.93 -10.05
N GLY A 268 18.82 -7.61 -9.06
CA GLY A 268 19.59 -8.29 -8.00
C GLY A 268 20.08 -7.34 -6.87
N ALA A 269 19.83 -6.03 -6.96
CA ALA A 269 20.27 -5.07 -5.95
C ALA A 269 19.71 -5.37 -4.54
N SER A 270 18.46 -5.84 -4.45
CA SER A 270 17.84 -6.24 -3.18
C SER A 270 18.61 -7.39 -2.52
N ASP A 271 18.94 -8.42 -3.29
CA ASP A 271 19.69 -9.59 -2.79
C ASP A 271 21.11 -9.19 -2.40
N ASN A 272 21.78 -8.37 -3.22
CA ASN A 272 23.10 -7.87 -2.91
C ASN A 272 23.12 -7.05 -1.60
N MET A 273 22.17 -6.13 -1.43
CA MET A 273 22.06 -5.35 -0.20
C MET A 273 21.83 -6.25 1.02
N ARG A 274 21.00 -7.28 0.90
CA ARG A 274 20.79 -8.27 1.96
C ARG A 274 22.08 -9.03 2.29
N GLN A 275 22.84 -9.47 1.28
CA GLN A 275 24.11 -10.14 1.47
C GLN A 275 25.17 -9.22 2.13
N MET A 276 25.24 -7.95 1.73
CA MET A 276 26.11 -6.99 2.38
C MET A 276 25.81 -6.86 3.88
N PHE A 277 24.53 -6.84 4.25
CA PHE A 277 24.11 -6.80 5.65
C PHE A 277 24.50 -8.06 6.41
N LEU A 278 24.20 -9.25 5.86
CA LEU A 278 24.53 -10.54 6.48
C LEU A 278 26.05 -10.77 6.60
N GLN A 279 26.86 -10.12 5.74
CA GLN A 279 28.33 -10.11 5.80
C GLN A 279 28.90 -8.97 6.64
N GLU A 280 28.07 -8.20 7.35
CA GLU A 280 28.45 -7.06 8.19
C GLU A 280 29.16 -5.91 7.43
N LYS A 281 29.03 -5.86 6.09
CA LYS A 281 29.56 -4.78 5.23
C LYS A 281 28.68 -3.53 5.25
N VAL A 282 27.50 -3.62 5.81
CA VAL A 282 26.59 -2.51 6.09
C VAL A 282 25.92 -2.76 7.44
N ALA A 283 25.90 -1.74 8.30
CA ALA A 283 25.38 -1.90 9.65
C ALA A 283 23.84 -1.83 9.72
N MET A 284 23.22 -1.11 8.78
CA MET A 284 21.79 -0.89 8.75
C MET A 284 21.28 -0.84 7.30
N VAL A 285 20.17 -1.49 7.00
CA VAL A 285 19.55 -1.47 5.67
C VAL A 285 18.12 -1.01 5.75
N GLN A 286 17.71 -0.09 4.88
CA GLN A 286 16.30 0.21 4.67
C GLN A 286 15.71 -0.89 3.78
N HIS A 287 14.67 -1.55 4.25
CA HIS A 287 14.01 -2.59 3.45
C HIS A 287 12.53 -2.71 3.83
N THR A 288 11.76 -3.44 3.02
CA THR A 288 10.38 -3.78 3.35
C THR A 288 10.31 -4.70 4.57
N SER A 289 9.37 -4.46 5.47
CA SER A 289 9.09 -5.35 6.60
C SER A 289 8.67 -6.77 6.16
N ALA A 290 8.21 -6.94 4.93
CA ALA A 290 7.83 -8.24 4.38
C ALA A 290 9.00 -9.26 4.29
N VAL A 291 10.24 -8.77 4.22
CA VAL A 291 11.44 -9.65 4.21
C VAL A 291 12.15 -9.71 5.56
N LEU A 292 11.57 -9.14 6.61
CA LEU A 292 12.17 -9.12 7.94
C LEU A 292 12.48 -10.53 8.45
N LYS A 293 11.56 -11.48 8.23
CA LYS A 293 11.76 -12.90 8.59
C LYS A 293 13.04 -13.46 7.97
N THR A 294 13.34 -13.12 6.71
CA THR A 294 14.55 -13.57 6.02
C THR A 294 15.82 -13.06 6.71
N TYR A 295 15.83 -11.83 7.21
CA TYR A 295 16.96 -11.30 7.98
C TYR A 295 17.11 -12.03 9.32
N LEU A 296 15.99 -12.26 10.04
CA LEU A 296 15.99 -12.93 11.34
C LEU A 296 16.49 -14.38 11.25
N GLU A 297 16.16 -15.09 10.17
CA GLU A 297 16.53 -16.49 9.97
C GLU A 297 17.98 -16.67 9.50
N ASN A 298 18.56 -15.69 8.82
CA ASN A 298 19.87 -15.83 8.18
C ASN A 298 21.01 -15.05 8.85
N ALA A 299 20.70 -14.09 9.70
CA ALA A 299 21.73 -13.33 10.42
C ALA A 299 22.40 -14.19 11.52
N LYS A 300 23.73 -14.06 11.63
CA LYS A 300 24.53 -14.68 12.69
C LYS A 300 24.75 -13.77 13.93
N PHE A 301 24.01 -12.68 13.96
CA PHE A 301 24.02 -11.67 15.00
C PHE A 301 22.60 -11.24 15.34
N GLU A 302 22.41 -10.56 16.45
CA GLU A 302 21.10 -10.04 16.85
C GLU A 302 20.65 -8.93 15.91
N VAL A 303 19.45 -9.12 15.32
CA VAL A 303 18.81 -8.16 14.41
C VAL A 303 17.84 -7.29 15.18
N GLY A 304 17.97 -5.99 15.00
CA GLY A 304 17.00 -5.01 15.48
C GLY A 304 16.24 -4.36 14.32
N VAL A 305 15.14 -3.70 14.64
CA VAL A 305 14.33 -2.93 13.69
C VAL A 305 14.09 -1.54 14.24
N SER A 306 14.27 -0.53 13.39
CA SER A 306 13.94 0.85 13.67
C SER A 306 13.04 1.40 12.57
N PHE A 307 12.16 2.31 12.96
CA PHE A 307 11.37 3.08 12.00
C PHE A 307 12.28 4.11 11.28
N ILE A 308 11.89 4.55 10.08
CA ILE A 308 12.69 5.52 9.28
C ILE A 308 12.89 6.81 10.08
N PRO A 309 14.11 7.41 10.07
CA PRO A 309 14.35 8.68 10.74
C PRO A 309 13.59 9.83 10.07
N GLY A 310 13.11 10.77 10.86
CA GLY A 310 12.39 11.94 10.41
C GLY A 310 13.11 13.25 10.60
N ASP A 311 12.54 14.33 10.07
CA ASP A 311 12.96 15.72 10.34
C ASP A 311 11.74 16.56 10.73
N LYS A 312 10.85 16.86 9.79
CA LYS A 312 9.57 17.58 10.04
C LYS A 312 8.46 16.63 10.46
N LYS A 313 8.51 15.40 9.98
CA LYS A 313 7.65 14.29 10.37
C LYS A 313 8.52 13.04 10.55
N ARG A 314 7.92 11.99 11.08
CA ARG A 314 8.53 10.67 11.14
C ARG A 314 7.50 9.64 10.73
N GLU A 315 7.35 9.45 9.43
CA GLU A 315 6.41 8.50 8.85
C GLU A 315 7.12 7.54 7.89
N SER A 316 6.50 6.39 7.65
CA SER A 316 6.83 5.50 6.55
C SER A 316 5.58 5.29 5.72
N HIS A 317 5.74 4.83 4.47
CA HIS A 317 4.60 4.60 3.59
C HIS A 317 4.21 3.13 3.57
N ILE A 318 2.90 2.87 3.45
CA ILE A 318 2.39 1.54 3.25
C ILE A 318 2.86 0.98 1.91
N GLY A 319 3.25 -0.28 1.91
CA GLY A 319 3.51 -1.08 0.72
C GLY A 319 2.66 -2.34 0.70
N GLY A 320 2.66 -3.02 -0.43
CA GLY A 320 1.92 -4.26 -0.62
C GLY A 320 0.60 -4.04 -1.35
N ALA A 321 -0.38 -4.89 -1.07
CA ALA A 321 -1.65 -4.90 -1.78
C ALA A 321 -2.85 -5.04 -0.85
N GLY A 322 -3.95 -4.44 -1.25
CA GLY A 322 -5.26 -4.70 -0.67
C GLY A 322 -6.01 -5.78 -1.42
N ILE A 323 -7.15 -6.12 -0.85
CA ILE A 323 -8.16 -6.98 -1.48
C ILE A 323 -9.36 -6.13 -1.86
N VAL A 324 -9.80 -6.25 -3.10
CA VAL A 324 -10.89 -5.46 -3.69
C VAL A 324 -11.92 -6.36 -4.36
N MET A 325 -13.16 -5.88 -4.45
CA MET A 325 -14.21 -6.51 -5.25
C MET A 325 -14.34 -5.82 -6.59
N MET A 326 -14.66 -6.58 -7.64
CA MET A 326 -14.91 -6.02 -8.97
C MET A 326 -16.36 -5.56 -9.06
N ASP A 327 -16.58 -4.33 -9.55
CA ASP A 327 -17.94 -3.76 -9.68
C ASP A 327 -18.78 -4.53 -10.71
N LYS A 328 -18.14 -4.97 -11.80
CA LYS A 328 -18.77 -5.72 -12.88
C LYS A 328 -18.85 -7.23 -12.66
N ALA A 329 -18.48 -7.72 -11.47
CA ALA A 329 -18.72 -9.14 -11.13
C ALA A 329 -20.22 -9.45 -11.19
N PRO A 330 -20.60 -10.69 -11.58
CA PRO A 330 -21.99 -11.10 -11.57
C PRO A 330 -22.67 -10.85 -10.22
N GLU A 331 -23.92 -10.39 -10.23
CA GLU A 331 -24.61 -9.95 -9.01
C GLU A 331 -24.71 -11.06 -7.95
N ASN A 332 -24.94 -12.30 -8.37
CA ASN A 332 -24.97 -13.48 -7.49
C ASN A 332 -23.60 -13.80 -6.86
N GLN A 333 -22.51 -13.26 -7.39
CA GLN A 333 -21.16 -13.43 -6.82
C GLN A 333 -20.76 -12.29 -5.87
N LYS A 334 -21.41 -11.11 -5.91
CA LYS A 334 -21.02 -9.94 -5.11
C LYS A 334 -21.12 -10.21 -3.61
N GLU A 335 -22.18 -10.85 -3.16
CA GLU A 335 -22.33 -11.18 -1.74
C GLU A 335 -21.30 -12.24 -1.28
N ALA A 336 -21.03 -13.24 -2.10
CA ALA A 336 -19.98 -14.22 -1.84
C ALA A 336 -18.58 -13.57 -1.82
N ALA A 337 -18.33 -12.65 -2.74
CA ALA A 337 -17.10 -11.86 -2.79
C ALA A 337 -16.93 -11.01 -1.52
N TRP A 338 -18.00 -10.35 -1.07
CA TRP A 338 -17.97 -9.57 0.17
C TRP A 338 -17.70 -10.44 1.41
N LYS A 339 -18.36 -11.60 1.52
CA LYS A 339 -18.07 -12.56 2.60
C LYS A 339 -16.62 -13.00 2.61
N PHE A 340 -16.03 -13.23 1.43
CA PHE A 340 -14.64 -13.60 1.31
C PHE A 340 -13.71 -12.44 1.69
N VAL A 341 -13.93 -11.23 1.19
CA VAL A 341 -13.16 -10.04 1.56
C VAL A 341 -13.19 -9.81 3.06
N LYS A 342 -14.40 -9.83 3.66
CA LYS A 342 -14.59 -9.65 5.11
C LYS A 342 -13.86 -10.72 5.93
N PHE A 343 -13.90 -11.98 5.48
CA PHE A 343 -13.20 -13.07 6.14
C PHE A 343 -11.68 -12.89 6.08
N MET A 344 -11.13 -12.67 4.89
CA MET A 344 -9.71 -12.49 4.65
C MET A 344 -9.10 -11.33 5.44
N THR A 345 -9.89 -10.31 5.74
CA THR A 345 -9.45 -9.10 6.43
C THR A 345 -9.97 -8.97 7.87
N SER A 346 -10.51 -10.04 8.45
CA SER A 346 -11.01 -10.01 9.83
C SER A 346 -9.88 -10.02 10.86
N ALA A 347 -10.07 -9.38 12.02
CA ALA A 347 -9.13 -9.40 13.12
C ALA A 347 -8.83 -10.83 13.61
N GLU A 348 -9.84 -11.71 13.61
CA GLU A 348 -9.75 -13.11 14.03
C GLU A 348 -8.65 -13.89 13.31
N HIS A 349 -8.55 -13.69 11.98
CA HIS A 349 -7.59 -14.41 11.13
C HIS A 349 -6.31 -13.64 10.85
N ASN A 350 -6.26 -12.38 11.30
CA ASN A 350 -5.19 -11.45 10.93
C ASN A 350 -3.80 -11.89 11.43
N ILE A 351 -3.69 -12.44 12.65
CA ILE A 351 -2.43 -12.99 13.15
C ILE A 351 -2.01 -14.24 12.37
N LYS A 352 -2.92 -15.14 12.08
CA LYS A 352 -2.62 -16.34 11.30
C LYS A 352 -2.16 -16.01 9.89
N TRP A 353 -2.77 -15.00 9.29
CA TRP A 353 -2.30 -14.44 8.03
C TRP A 353 -0.87 -13.91 8.15
N ALA A 354 -0.58 -13.10 9.18
CA ALA A 354 0.76 -12.54 9.42
C ALA A 354 1.81 -13.63 9.65
N GLU A 355 1.52 -14.64 10.49
CA GLU A 355 2.40 -15.79 10.72
C GLU A 355 2.72 -16.55 9.44
N GLY A 356 1.70 -16.82 8.62
CA GLY A 356 1.81 -17.62 7.40
C GLY A 356 2.46 -16.89 6.22
N THR A 357 2.43 -15.56 6.21
CA THR A 357 2.89 -14.75 5.08
C THR A 357 4.11 -13.89 5.37
N GLY A 358 4.38 -13.55 6.64
CA GLY A 358 5.40 -12.57 7.04
C GLY A 358 4.99 -11.11 6.84
N TYR A 359 3.74 -10.83 6.44
CA TYR A 359 3.20 -9.48 6.39
C TYR A 359 2.75 -8.98 7.76
N LEU A 360 2.46 -7.68 7.84
CA LEU A 360 2.05 -7.04 9.10
C LEU A 360 0.58 -7.33 9.41
N PRO A 361 0.24 -7.51 10.69
CA PRO A 361 -1.15 -7.41 11.13
C PRO A 361 -1.72 -6.05 10.78
N THR A 362 -3.03 -5.95 10.52
CA THR A 362 -3.70 -4.72 10.08
C THR A 362 -4.65 -4.12 11.12
N HIS A 363 -4.94 -4.88 12.19
CA HIS A 363 -5.89 -4.50 13.24
C HIS A 363 -5.19 -4.12 14.56
N LYS A 364 -5.62 -3.01 15.17
CA LYS A 364 -5.10 -2.53 16.46
C LYS A 364 -5.46 -3.48 17.61
N SER A 365 -6.66 -4.06 17.58
CA SER A 365 -7.14 -5.03 18.58
C SER A 365 -6.30 -6.30 18.66
N VAL A 366 -5.59 -6.64 17.58
CA VAL A 366 -4.71 -7.79 17.52
C VAL A 366 -3.63 -7.74 18.60
N VAL A 367 -3.08 -6.57 18.92
CA VAL A 367 -2.01 -6.41 19.94
C VAL A 367 -2.47 -6.84 21.30
N SER A 368 -3.73 -6.57 21.65
CA SER A 368 -4.30 -6.91 22.97
C SER A 368 -4.75 -8.36 23.07
N SER A 369 -4.91 -9.07 21.94
CA SER A 369 -5.29 -10.48 21.93
C SER A 369 -4.19 -11.38 22.49
N GLU A 370 -4.56 -12.55 23.01
CA GLU A 370 -3.56 -13.54 23.49
C GLU A 370 -2.64 -14.01 22.35
N GLN A 371 -3.20 -14.24 21.17
CA GLN A 371 -2.45 -14.63 19.98
C GLN A 371 -1.47 -13.53 19.54
N GLY A 372 -1.92 -12.26 19.55
CA GLY A 372 -1.06 -11.12 19.24
C GLY A 372 0.08 -10.96 20.24
N LYS A 373 -0.19 -11.09 21.54
CA LYS A 373 0.85 -11.07 22.59
C LYS A 373 1.87 -12.18 22.38
N ALA A 374 1.43 -13.41 22.08
CA ALA A 374 2.32 -14.54 21.81
C ALA A 374 3.17 -14.29 20.54
N TYR A 375 2.55 -13.78 19.46
CA TYR A 375 3.25 -13.42 18.22
C TYR A 375 4.35 -12.39 18.44
N PHE A 376 4.05 -11.29 19.13
CA PHE A 376 5.01 -10.21 19.38
C PHE A 376 6.06 -10.58 20.44
N THR A 377 5.76 -11.51 21.36
CA THR A 377 6.77 -12.07 22.27
C THR A 377 7.79 -12.89 21.50
N LYS A 378 7.34 -13.69 20.55
CA LYS A 378 8.22 -14.51 19.68
C LYS A 378 9.00 -13.65 18.67
N LEU A 379 8.40 -12.57 18.17
CA LEU A 379 8.94 -11.72 17.11
C LEU A 379 8.87 -10.23 17.51
N PRO A 380 9.67 -9.80 18.52
CA PRO A 380 9.61 -8.43 19.04
C PRO A 380 9.96 -7.37 18.00
N GLN A 381 10.67 -7.74 16.93
CA GLN A 381 11.00 -6.84 15.81
C GLN A 381 9.72 -6.38 15.06
N TYR A 382 8.74 -7.28 14.91
CA TYR A 382 7.44 -6.91 14.32
C TYR A 382 6.64 -5.97 15.23
N LYS A 383 6.78 -6.14 16.56
CA LYS A 383 6.16 -5.21 17.51
C LYS A 383 6.70 -3.79 17.36
N ALA A 384 8.00 -3.63 17.16
CA ALA A 384 8.60 -2.32 16.93
C ALA A 384 8.03 -1.63 15.68
N VAL A 385 7.69 -2.38 14.64
CA VAL A 385 6.98 -1.86 13.46
C VAL A 385 5.55 -1.49 13.82
N PHE A 386 4.85 -2.37 14.54
CA PHE A 386 3.45 -2.20 14.91
C PHE A 386 3.24 -1.02 15.86
N ASP A 387 4.14 -0.76 16.80
CA ASP A 387 4.07 0.38 17.71
C ASP A 387 4.18 1.74 16.98
N ASN A 388 4.64 1.73 15.72
CA ASN A 388 4.65 2.89 14.83
C ASN A 388 3.53 2.87 13.78
N PHE A 389 2.48 2.09 14.01
CA PHE A 389 1.39 1.85 13.06
C PHE A 389 0.64 3.12 12.64
N ASP A 390 0.49 4.06 13.57
CA ASP A 390 -0.16 5.35 13.29
C ASP A 390 0.74 6.31 12.47
N ASN A 391 2.05 5.99 12.37
CA ASN A 391 3.01 6.72 11.54
C ASN A 391 3.18 6.08 10.14
N VAL A 392 2.35 5.09 9.78
CA VAL A 392 2.31 4.55 8.42
C VAL A 392 1.29 5.33 7.62
N ALA A 393 1.78 6.10 6.65
CA ALA A 393 0.97 6.92 5.76
C ALA A 393 0.65 6.19 4.43
N PRO A 394 -0.43 6.56 3.74
CA PRO A 394 -0.64 6.09 2.38
C PRO A 394 0.44 6.65 1.45
N ARG A 395 0.76 5.93 0.38
CA ARG A 395 1.56 6.49 -0.73
C ARG A 395 0.79 7.63 -1.38
N LEU A 396 1.52 8.46 -2.14
CA LEU A 396 0.87 9.47 -2.98
C LEU A 396 -0.16 8.81 -3.90
N GLN A 397 -1.43 9.18 -3.70
CA GLN A 397 -2.54 8.67 -4.51
C GLN A 397 -2.80 9.62 -5.66
N HIS A 398 -2.42 9.21 -6.86
CA HIS A 398 -2.69 9.90 -8.12
C HIS A 398 -2.70 8.87 -9.27
N PRO A 399 -3.68 8.89 -10.20
CA PRO A 399 -3.74 7.93 -11.30
C PRO A 399 -2.47 7.90 -12.16
N GLY A 400 -1.81 9.03 -12.37
CA GLY A 400 -0.55 9.14 -13.12
C GLY A 400 0.71 8.72 -12.35
N TYR A 401 0.60 8.34 -11.05
CA TYR A 401 1.78 8.01 -10.23
C TYR A 401 2.68 6.93 -10.86
N PRO A 402 2.15 5.82 -11.41
CA PRO A 402 2.99 4.78 -12.01
C PRO A 402 3.82 5.27 -13.20
N GLU A 403 3.43 6.36 -13.83
CA GLU A 403 4.12 6.96 -14.96
C GLU A 403 5.13 8.00 -14.51
N PHE A 404 4.70 9.02 -13.78
CA PHE A 404 5.62 10.09 -13.39
C PHE A 404 6.64 9.67 -12.33
N SER A 405 6.40 8.63 -11.53
CA SER A 405 7.38 8.11 -10.58
C SER A 405 8.65 7.60 -11.27
N LYS A 406 8.56 7.10 -12.49
CA LYS A 406 9.72 6.67 -13.30
C LYS A 406 10.65 7.83 -13.60
N ILE A 407 10.11 9.04 -13.78
CA ILE A 407 10.87 10.23 -14.15
C ILE A 407 11.88 10.60 -13.05
N TYR A 408 11.44 10.68 -11.79
CA TYR A 408 12.39 10.98 -10.73
C TYR A 408 13.21 9.76 -10.25
N MET A 409 12.74 8.54 -10.55
CA MET A 409 13.56 7.34 -10.38
C MET A 409 14.75 7.30 -11.33
N GLU A 410 14.62 7.83 -12.55
CA GLU A 410 15.75 8.01 -13.47
C GLU A 410 16.81 8.94 -12.90
N VAL A 411 16.41 9.98 -12.17
CA VAL A 411 17.34 10.87 -11.48
C VAL A 411 18.15 10.13 -10.41
N VAL A 412 17.47 9.27 -9.62
CA VAL A 412 18.15 8.40 -8.65
C VAL A 412 19.12 7.45 -9.34
N GLY A 413 18.73 6.86 -10.48
CA GLY A 413 19.62 6.04 -11.29
C GLY A 413 20.89 6.77 -11.71
N LYS A 414 20.78 8.01 -12.20
CA LYS A 414 21.95 8.85 -12.56
C LYS A 414 22.81 9.22 -11.36
N MET A 415 22.18 9.54 -10.22
CA MET A 415 22.90 9.80 -8.98
C MET A 415 23.76 8.60 -8.56
N ILE A 416 23.24 7.38 -8.70
CA ILE A 416 23.96 6.15 -8.29
C ILE A 416 25.01 5.73 -9.32
N LEU A 417 24.67 5.72 -10.62
CA LEU A 417 25.51 5.15 -11.67
C LEU A 417 26.54 6.14 -12.23
N GLU A 418 26.17 7.42 -12.28
CA GLU A 418 26.96 8.47 -12.91
C GLU A 418 27.54 9.47 -11.89
N ASN A 419 27.23 9.27 -10.61
CA ASN A 419 27.58 10.21 -9.53
C ASN A 419 27.04 11.63 -9.75
N ALA A 420 25.93 11.76 -10.49
CA ALA A 420 25.35 13.04 -10.88
C ALA A 420 24.78 13.82 -9.67
N ASP A 421 24.81 15.15 -9.73
CA ASP A 421 24.08 16.01 -8.78
C ASP A 421 22.57 15.87 -9.01
N PRO A 422 21.79 15.38 -8.03
CA PRO A 422 20.35 15.21 -8.21
C PRO A 422 19.58 16.53 -8.26
N THR A 423 20.12 17.64 -7.74
CA THR A 423 19.39 18.90 -7.59
C THR A 423 18.93 19.49 -8.92
N PRO A 424 19.80 19.74 -9.93
CA PRO A 424 19.36 20.23 -11.23
C PRO A 424 18.45 19.21 -11.94
N LEU A 425 18.76 17.92 -11.84
CA LEU A 425 17.99 16.86 -12.50
C LEU A 425 16.54 16.75 -11.99
N LEU A 426 16.36 16.88 -10.66
CA LEU A 426 15.01 16.90 -10.05
C LEU A 426 14.22 18.15 -10.48
N LYS A 427 14.88 19.33 -10.53
CA LYS A 427 14.24 20.54 -11.04
C LYS A 427 13.81 20.39 -12.50
N ASP A 428 14.65 19.80 -13.34
CA ASP A 428 14.33 19.52 -14.75
C ASP A 428 13.21 18.49 -14.90
N SER A 429 13.07 17.56 -13.94
CA SER A 429 11.98 16.58 -13.95
C SER A 429 10.59 17.19 -13.77
N VAL A 430 10.50 18.39 -13.16
CA VAL A 430 9.22 19.09 -12.93
C VAL A 430 8.44 19.26 -14.23
N LYS A 431 9.11 19.69 -15.33
CA LYS A 431 8.47 19.85 -16.63
C LYS A 431 7.88 18.54 -17.13
N LYS A 432 8.67 17.47 -17.12
CA LYS A 432 8.24 16.13 -17.60
C LYS A 432 7.09 15.56 -16.78
N ILE A 433 7.14 15.71 -15.45
CA ILE A 433 6.06 15.28 -14.57
C ILE A 433 4.79 16.08 -14.84
N ASN A 434 4.88 17.38 -15.06
CA ASN A 434 3.74 18.23 -15.39
C ASN A 434 3.11 17.88 -16.76
N GLU A 435 3.91 17.42 -17.73
CA GLU A 435 3.41 16.89 -19.00
C GLU A 435 2.55 15.65 -18.77
N VAL A 436 3.01 14.71 -17.95
CA VAL A 436 2.20 13.52 -17.56
C VAL A 436 0.92 13.95 -16.83
N LEU A 437 1.02 14.88 -15.86
CA LEU A 437 -0.13 15.34 -15.09
C LEU A 437 -1.19 16.03 -15.96
N ALA A 438 -0.83 16.59 -17.12
CA ALA A 438 -1.77 17.22 -18.03
C ALA A 438 -2.81 16.25 -18.61
N ASP A 439 -2.47 14.95 -18.69
CA ASP A 439 -3.37 13.90 -19.21
C ASP A 439 -4.45 13.50 -18.19
N TYR A 440 -4.34 13.97 -16.94
CA TYR A 440 -5.22 13.65 -15.81
C TYR A 440 -6.01 14.87 -15.29
N LYS A 441 -6.11 15.94 -16.07
CA LYS A 441 -6.83 17.18 -15.71
C LYS A 441 -8.28 17.15 -16.11
#